data_e7874f9ff8b3bfcf139685d5b7eec718
#
_entry.id   e7874f9ff8b3bfcf139685d5b7eec718
#
_cell.length_a   1.000
_cell.length_b   1.000
_cell.length_c   1.000
_cell.angle_alpha   90.00
_cell.angle_beta   90.00
_cell.angle_gamma   90.00
#
_symmetry.space_group_name_H-M   'P 1'
#
loop_
_entity.id
_entity.type
_entity.pdbx_description
1 polymer ?
#
loop_
_entity_poly.entity_id
_entity_poly.type
_entity_poly.pdbx_seq_one_letter_code
_entity_poly.pdbx_strand_id
1 'polypeptide(L)'
;MATDSCVITCAVSGAVANKQQCAAIPYTPEEYAAEVRRARDAGASMVHIHARTPEGVPSVDPADYRAITQAILAETPDIIVNYSTGWVGLPMAERVGHITQLRPEIGALNMGSMNYARYSAKRKAFVFNFVFENHFDDIVFLLRTMQEAGVKPECECFDVGHIESVVPLLDLGVMSEPIQFSLIHGVLGGIGATARNLAHMSSVVPAGSTWGVIAVSREQWMMVAASASLGGNVRVGLEDNFYLPSGEMTGSNGDLVAAAARIVELQGRSVASPAEARALLSLPAVPDRSAVMA
;
A
#
# COMPACT_ATOMS: atom_id res chain seq x y z
N MET A 1 -12.58 20.76 1.63
CA MET A 1 -11.77 20.97 2.86
C MET A 1 -11.03 19.66 3.09
N ALA A 2 -9.72 19.70 3.38
CA ALA A 2 -9.01 18.49 3.78
C ALA A 2 -9.74 17.90 5.00
N THR A 3 -9.92 16.58 5.03
CA THR A 3 -10.50 15.91 6.19
C THR A 3 -9.53 16.07 7.35
N ASP A 4 -10.04 16.36 8.56
CA ASP A 4 -9.19 16.51 9.75
C ASP A 4 -8.50 15.19 10.12
N SER A 5 -9.02 14.06 9.63
CA SER A 5 -8.49 12.73 9.90
C SER A 5 -7.59 12.23 8.77
N CYS A 6 -6.52 11.51 9.13
CA CYS A 6 -5.54 10.91 8.22
C CYS A 6 -5.54 9.39 8.37
N VAL A 7 -5.74 8.67 7.28
CA VAL A 7 -5.58 7.21 7.25
C VAL A 7 -4.09 6.87 7.25
N ILE A 8 -3.68 6.01 8.18
CA ILE A 8 -2.33 5.43 8.21
C ILE A 8 -2.43 3.98 7.73
N THR A 9 -1.77 3.71 6.59
CA THR A 9 -1.58 2.36 6.08
C THR A 9 -0.25 1.80 6.55
N CYS A 10 -0.25 0.58 7.07
CA CYS A 10 0.97 -0.16 7.38
C CYS A 10 1.25 -1.21 6.30
N ALA A 11 2.33 -1.05 5.54
CA ALA A 11 2.82 -2.04 4.57
C ALA A 11 3.77 -3.02 5.29
N VAL A 12 3.23 -4.19 5.65
CA VAL A 12 3.76 -5.03 6.73
C VAL A 12 5.09 -5.70 6.39
N SER A 13 5.25 -6.22 5.16
CA SER A 13 6.41 -7.09 4.83
C SER A 13 7.04 -6.82 3.46
N GLY A 14 6.22 -6.47 2.45
CA GLY A 14 6.63 -6.41 1.05
C GLY A 14 7.12 -7.76 0.47
N ALA A 15 7.49 -7.76 -0.82
CA ALA A 15 7.99 -8.94 -1.50
C ALA A 15 9.53 -8.99 -1.63
N VAL A 16 10.23 -7.86 -1.48
CA VAL A 16 11.67 -7.74 -1.80
C VAL A 16 12.57 -7.83 -0.58
N ALA A 17 12.17 -7.21 0.53
CA ALA A 17 12.92 -7.20 1.77
C ALA A 17 12.93 -8.58 2.46
N ASN A 18 13.91 -8.83 3.35
CA ASN A 18 14.04 -10.10 4.07
C ASN A 18 14.57 -9.91 5.50
N LYS A 19 14.48 -10.95 6.33
CA LYS A 19 14.92 -10.93 7.75
C LYS A 19 16.41 -10.66 7.95
N GLN A 20 17.25 -10.87 6.93
CA GLN A 20 18.68 -10.50 7.03
C GLN A 20 18.88 -8.98 6.97
N GLN A 21 17.97 -8.28 6.30
CA GLN A 21 17.96 -6.82 6.21
C GLN A 21 17.28 -6.18 7.43
N CYS A 22 16.15 -6.75 7.87
CA CYS A 22 15.44 -6.33 9.07
C CYS A 22 14.75 -7.56 9.70
N ALA A 23 15.15 -7.92 10.92
CA ALA A 23 14.66 -9.11 11.61
C ALA A 23 13.15 -9.07 11.94
N ALA A 24 12.57 -7.87 11.97
CA ALA A 24 11.15 -7.66 12.29
C ALA A 24 10.20 -7.98 11.11
N ILE A 25 10.72 -8.25 9.90
CA ILE A 25 9.86 -8.60 8.75
C ILE A 25 9.13 -9.91 9.02
N PRO A 26 7.79 -9.95 9.02
CA PRO A 26 7.05 -11.17 9.30
C PRO A 26 7.06 -12.15 8.11
N TYR A 27 7.11 -13.44 8.41
CA TYR A 27 7.02 -14.52 7.43
C TYR A 27 5.83 -15.45 7.72
N THR A 28 5.60 -15.80 9.01
CA THR A 28 4.51 -16.70 9.38
C THR A 28 3.21 -15.94 9.68
N PRO A 29 2.04 -16.60 9.58
CA PRO A 29 0.75 -15.98 9.93
C PRO A 29 0.74 -15.34 11.33
N GLU A 30 1.38 -15.97 12.32
CA GLU A 30 1.47 -15.48 13.70
C GLU A 30 2.36 -14.22 13.78
N GLU A 31 3.46 -14.19 13.04
CA GLU A 31 4.32 -13.00 12.95
C GLU A 31 3.58 -11.84 12.29
N TYR A 32 2.80 -12.10 11.21
CA TYR A 32 1.94 -11.07 10.60
C TYR A 32 0.89 -10.55 11.58
N ALA A 33 0.18 -11.43 12.30
CA ALA A 33 -0.82 -11.02 13.27
C ALA A 33 -0.21 -10.14 14.37
N ALA A 34 0.94 -10.53 14.91
CA ALA A 34 1.65 -9.76 15.93
C ALA A 34 2.11 -8.40 15.43
N GLU A 35 2.65 -8.30 14.20
CA GLU A 35 3.06 -7.02 13.59
C GLU A 35 1.88 -6.11 13.28
N VAL A 36 0.79 -6.68 12.74
CA VAL A 36 -0.43 -5.91 12.45
C VAL A 36 -1.06 -5.40 13.75
N ARG A 37 -1.09 -6.19 14.81
CA ARG A 37 -1.56 -5.74 16.11
C ARG A 37 -0.76 -4.55 16.64
N ARG A 38 0.59 -4.64 16.62
CA ARG A 38 1.45 -3.51 17.00
C ARG A 38 1.17 -2.26 16.17
N ALA A 39 1.01 -2.43 14.86
CA ALA A 39 0.68 -1.34 13.95
C ALA A 39 -0.70 -0.74 14.26
N ARG A 40 -1.71 -1.59 14.51
CA ARG A 40 -3.07 -1.16 14.87
C ARG A 40 -3.11 -0.39 16.18
N ASP A 41 -2.41 -0.90 17.21
CA ASP A 41 -2.31 -0.25 18.52
C ASP A 41 -1.59 1.12 18.44
N ALA A 42 -0.68 1.28 17.45
CA ALA A 42 0.02 2.51 17.16
C ALA A 42 -0.74 3.51 16.27
N GLY A 43 -1.91 3.13 15.73
CA GLY A 43 -2.79 3.99 14.94
C GLY A 43 -2.99 3.61 13.48
N ALA A 44 -2.48 2.47 13.00
CA ALA A 44 -2.81 2.02 11.65
C ALA A 44 -4.30 1.66 11.54
N SER A 45 -4.96 2.13 10.51
CA SER A 45 -6.33 1.78 10.17
C SER A 45 -6.44 0.78 9.02
N MET A 46 -5.37 0.64 8.25
CA MET A 46 -5.28 -0.29 7.13
C MET A 46 -3.92 -0.97 7.10
N VAL A 47 -3.89 -2.22 6.62
CA VAL A 47 -2.64 -2.94 6.35
C VAL A 47 -2.57 -3.37 4.90
N HIS A 48 -1.39 -3.23 4.31
CA HIS A 48 -1.06 -3.73 2.98
C HIS A 48 -0.20 -4.99 3.11
N ILE A 49 -0.61 -6.07 2.42
CA ILE A 49 -0.03 -7.40 2.58
C ILE A 49 0.50 -7.92 1.26
N HIS A 50 1.76 -8.32 1.28
CA HIS A 50 2.32 -9.32 0.39
C HIS A 50 2.40 -10.64 1.19
N ALA A 51 1.78 -11.70 0.70
CA ALA A 51 1.91 -13.00 1.36
C ALA A 51 3.32 -13.58 1.16
N ARG A 52 3.76 -14.36 2.15
CA ARG A 52 5.01 -15.12 2.11
C ARG A 52 4.78 -16.51 2.66
N THR A 53 5.58 -17.45 2.20
CA THR A 53 5.69 -18.76 2.86
C THR A 53 6.43 -18.63 4.21
N PRO A 54 6.35 -19.61 5.09
CA PRO A 54 7.10 -19.59 6.36
C PRO A 54 8.62 -19.45 6.19
N GLU A 55 9.16 -19.82 5.03
CA GLU A 55 10.58 -19.66 4.68
C GLU A 55 10.91 -18.24 4.18
N GLY A 56 9.88 -17.39 4.04
CA GLY A 56 10.01 -16.00 3.61
C GLY A 56 10.00 -15.78 2.10
N VAL A 57 9.64 -16.80 1.32
CA VAL A 57 9.50 -16.66 -0.13
C VAL A 57 8.19 -15.93 -0.42
N PRO A 58 8.18 -14.87 -1.27
CA PRO A 58 6.95 -14.23 -1.70
C PRO A 58 5.99 -15.23 -2.36
N SER A 59 4.69 -15.09 -2.09
CA SER A 59 3.65 -16.00 -2.58
C SER A 59 2.47 -15.22 -3.18
N VAL A 60 1.87 -15.80 -4.22
CA VAL A 60 0.56 -15.40 -4.77
C VAL A 60 -0.53 -16.45 -4.48
N ASP A 61 -0.17 -17.51 -3.74
CA ASP A 61 -1.11 -18.58 -3.41
C ASP A 61 -2.24 -18.04 -2.49
N PRO A 62 -3.51 -18.19 -2.87
CA PRO A 62 -4.62 -17.82 -2.01
C PRO A 62 -4.59 -18.49 -0.62
N ALA A 63 -4.00 -19.68 -0.49
CA ALA A 63 -3.90 -20.36 0.80
C ALA A 63 -2.99 -19.60 1.79
N ASP A 64 -1.86 -19.07 1.32
CA ASP A 64 -0.95 -18.27 2.15
C ASP A 64 -1.62 -16.94 2.57
N TYR A 65 -2.28 -16.25 1.63
CA TYR A 65 -3.05 -15.04 1.93
C TYR A 65 -4.18 -15.31 2.93
N ARG A 66 -4.88 -16.44 2.79
CA ARG A 66 -5.95 -16.86 3.72
C ARG A 66 -5.40 -17.06 5.13
N ALA A 67 -4.36 -17.87 5.28
CA ALA A 67 -3.77 -18.17 6.58
C ALA A 67 -3.29 -16.90 7.31
N ILE A 68 -2.58 -16.03 6.59
CA ILE A 68 -2.11 -14.74 7.12
C ILE A 68 -3.29 -13.86 7.53
N THR A 69 -4.31 -13.73 6.67
CA THR A 69 -5.44 -12.84 6.94
C THR A 69 -6.32 -13.36 8.07
N GLN A 70 -6.54 -14.67 8.17
CA GLN A 70 -7.26 -15.26 9.30
C GLN A 70 -6.54 -14.99 10.63
N ALA A 71 -5.22 -15.16 10.69
CA ALA A 71 -4.44 -14.86 11.87
C ALA A 71 -4.51 -13.37 12.25
N ILE A 72 -4.40 -12.46 11.28
CA ILE A 72 -4.56 -11.02 11.49
C ILE A 72 -5.95 -10.69 12.06
N LEU A 73 -7.02 -11.20 11.43
CA LEU A 73 -8.39 -10.88 11.82
C LEU A 73 -8.80 -11.49 13.16
N ALA A 74 -8.15 -12.56 13.60
CA ALA A 74 -8.34 -13.13 14.93
C ALA A 74 -7.86 -12.19 16.03
N GLU A 75 -6.78 -11.42 15.80
CA GLU A 75 -6.23 -10.48 16.79
C GLU A 75 -6.69 -9.03 16.57
N THR A 76 -6.94 -8.64 15.31
CA THR A 76 -7.32 -7.28 14.90
C THR A 76 -8.54 -7.29 13.98
N PRO A 77 -9.74 -7.60 14.51
CA PRO A 77 -10.93 -7.83 13.69
C PRO A 77 -11.47 -6.57 13.00
N ASP A 78 -11.04 -5.39 13.38
CA ASP A 78 -11.50 -4.11 12.82
C ASP A 78 -10.58 -3.55 11.72
N ILE A 79 -9.38 -4.12 11.54
CA ILE A 79 -8.40 -3.59 10.55
C ILE A 79 -8.90 -3.74 9.11
N ILE A 80 -8.61 -2.76 8.26
CA ILE A 80 -8.85 -2.83 6.81
C ILE A 80 -7.70 -3.63 6.17
N VAL A 81 -8.05 -4.59 5.32
CA VAL A 81 -7.06 -5.45 4.66
C VAL A 81 -6.99 -5.09 3.18
N ASN A 82 -5.78 -4.79 2.72
CA ASN A 82 -5.41 -4.50 1.34
C ASN A 82 -4.41 -5.53 0.85
N TYR A 83 -4.71 -6.20 -0.26
CA TYR A 83 -3.80 -7.18 -0.87
C TYR A 83 -3.02 -6.58 -2.03
N SER A 84 -1.72 -6.87 -2.06
CA SER A 84 -0.89 -6.57 -3.22
C SER A 84 -1.27 -7.45 -4.40
N THR A 85 -1.21 -6.87 -5.61
CA THR A 85 -1.26 -7.59 -6.89
C THR A 85 0.04 -7.41 -7.68
N GLY A 86 1.01 -6.68 -7.11
CA GLY A 86 2.31 -6.44 -7.73
C GLY A 86 3.17 -7.70 -7.78
N TRP A 87 3.56 -8.13 -8.98
CA TRP A 87 4.48 -9.24 -9.20
C TRP A 87 5.27 -9.04 -10.48
N VAL A 88 6.47 -9.61 -10.54
CA VAL A 88 7.32 -9.57 -11.73
C VAL A 88 7.45 -10.97 -12.29
N GLY A 89 7.23 -11.12 -13.61
CA GLY A 89 7.44 -12.38 -14.32
C GLY A 89 6.30 -13.40 -14.26
N LEU A 90 5.15 -13.05 -13.64
CA LEU A 90 3.92 -13.84 -13.72
C LEU A 90 2.86 -13.13 -14.56
N PRO A 91 2.15 -13.84 -15.45
CA PRO A 91 0.98 -13.31 -16.12
C PRO A 91 -0.08 -12.82 -15.14
N MET A 92 -0.81 -11.77 -15.49
CA MET A 92 -1.82 -11.16 -14.61
C MET A 92 -2.87 -12.21 -14.13
N ALA A 93 -3.32 -13.09 -15.00
CA ALA A 93 -4.30 -14.12 -14.66
C ALA A 93 -3.83 -15.10 -13.57
N GLU A 94 -2.51 -15.32 -13.45
CA GLU A 94 -1.95 -16.24 -12.44
C GLU A 94 -1.75 -15.55 -11.08
N ARG A 95 -1.65 -14.21 -11.04
CA ARG A 95 -1.36 -13.46 -9.83
C ARG A 95 -2.59 -12.81 -9.16
N VAL A 96 -3.80 -13.12 -9.60
CA VAL A 96 -5.04 -12.53 -9.06
C VAL A 96 -5.94 -13.51 -8.29
N GLY A 97 -5.53 -14.78 -8.17
CA GLY A 97 -6.33 -15.81 -7.50
C GLY A 97 -6.74 -15.44 -6.07
N HIS A 98 -5.84 -14.82 -5.32
CA HIS A 98 -6.12 -14.35 -3.95
C HIS A 98 -7.16 -13.21 -3.90
N ILE A 99 -7.26 -12.37 -4.94
CA ILE A 99 -8.30 -11.34 -5.04
C ILE A 99 -9.67 -11.98 -5.24
N THR A 100 -9.78 -12.89 -6.22
CA THR A 100 -11.07 -13.52 -6.58
C THR A 100 -11.59 -14.46 -5.50
N GLN A 101 -10.72 -15.22 -4.86
CA GLN A 101 -11.11 -16.25 -3.89
C GLN A 101 -11.31 -15.67 -2.47
N LEU A 102 -10.58 -14.64 -2.08
CA LEU A 102 -10.60 -14.14 -0.70
C LEU A 102 -11.31 -12.80 -0.55
N ARG A 103 -11.50 -12.04 -1.63
CA ARG A 103 -12.25 -10.79 -1.67
C ARG A 103 -11.88 -9.82 -0.56
N PRO A 104 -10.62 -9.32 -0.52
CA PRO A 104 -10.22 -8.32 0.46
C PRO A 104 -11.02 -7.03 0.29
N GLU A 105 -11.01 -6.15 1.29
CA GLU A 105 -11.69 -4.86 1.20
C GLU A 105 -11.08 -3.98 0.09
N ILE A 106 -9.74 -4.04 -0.07
CA ILE A 106 -8.98 -3.27 -1.07
C ILE A 106 -7.97 -4.19 -1.76
N GLY A 107 -7.70 -3.92 -3.03
CA GLY A 107 -6.61 -4.51 -3.80
C GLY A 107 -5.75 -3.43 -4.46
N ALA A 108 -4.43 -3.55 -4.35
CA ALA A 108 -3.51 -2.62 -5.00
C ALA A 108 -3.54 -2.82 -6.53
N LEU A 109 -3.53 -1.72 -7.28
CA LEU A 109 -3.57 -1.66 -8.73
C LEU A 109 -2.49 -0.73 -9.24
N ASN A 110 -1.44 -1.26 -9.86
CA ASN A 110 -0.39 -0.46 -10.46
C ASN A 110 -0.88 0.18 -11.77
N MET A 111 -0.86 1.51 -11.86
CA MET A 111 -1.54 2.29 -12.90
C MET A 111 -0.71 2.53 -14.17
N GLY A 112 0.47 1.90 -14.29
CA GLY A 112 1.27 2.02 -15.51
C GLY A 112 2.61 1.29 -15.45
N SER A 113 3.16 1.04 -16.62
CA SER A 113 4.48 0.44 -16.79
C SER A 113 5.58 1.47 -16.62
N MET A 114 6.71 1.07 -16.04
CA MET A 114 7.86 1.93 -15.83
C MET A 114 9.16 1.12 -15.74
N ASN A 115 10.31 1.78 -15.93
CA ASN A 115 11.56 1.19 -15.45
C ASN A 115 11.53 1.11 -13.92
N TYR A 116 11.93 -0.01 -13.37
CA TYR A 116 12.05 -0.21 -11.93
C TYR A 116 13.48 -0.63 -11.62
N ALA A 117 14.20 0.18 -10.85
CA ALA A 117 15.62 -0.06 -10.64
C ALA A 117 16.08 0.40 -9.26
N ARG A 118 17.19 -0.17 -8.81
CA ARG A 118 17.97 0.33 -7.68
C ARG A 118 19.42 0.55 -8.13
N TYR A 119 19.91 1.78 -8.00
CA TYR A 119 21.28 2.14 -8.30
C TYR A 119 22.12 2.27 -7.02
N SER A 120 23.33 1.77 -7.04
CA SER A 120 24.31 1.94 -5.98
C SER A 120 25.37 2.96 -6.40
N ALA A 121 25.34 4.16 -5.84
CA ALA A 121 26.36 5.19 -6.09
C ALA A 121 27.76 4.72 -5.67
N LYS A 122 27.87 3.94 -4.57
CA LYS A 122 29.14 3.37 -4.10
C LYS A 122 29.74 2.38 -5.09
N ARG A 123 28.89 1.54 -5.72
CA ARG A 123 29.32 0.53 -6.70
C ARG A 123 29.36 1.07 -8.14
N LYS A 124 28.76 2.24 -8.37
CA LYS A 124 28.53 2.84 -9.71
C LYS A 124 27.83 1.85 -10.66
N ALA A 125 26.87 1.10 -10.14
CA ALA A 125 26.16 0.05 -10.88
C ALA A 125 24.71 -0.09 -10.41
N PHE A 126 23.85 -0.58 -11.29
CA PHE A 126 22.51 -1.03 -10.89
C PHE A 126 22.62 -2.30 -10.05
N VAL A 127 21.95 -2.31 -8.89
CA VAL A 127 21.78 -3.50 -8.05
C VAL A 127 20.80 -4.46 -8.71
N PHE A 128 19.75 -3.89 -9.29
CA PHE A 128 18.81 -4.53 -10.21
C PHE A 128 18.19 -3.45 -11.12
N ASN A 129 17.71 -3.86 -12.28
CA ASN A 129 16.87 -3.06 -13.16
C ASN A 129 16.00 -3.99 -14.02
N PHE A 130 14.75 -3.61 -14.22
CA PHE A 130 13.79 -4.30 -15.09
C PHE A 130 12.67 -3.34 -15.49
N VAL A 131 11.85 -3.72 -16.47
CA VAL A 131 10.60 -3.04 -16.77
C VAL A 131 9.52 -3.64 -15.87
N PHE A 132 8.90 -2.81 -15.05
CA PHE A 132 7.71 -3.18 -14.29
C PHE A 132 6.51 -3.00 -15.21
N GLU A 133 6.03 -4.11 -15.76
CA GLU A 133 4.99 -4.13 -16.78
C GLU A 133 3.61 -4.09 -16.14
N ASN A 134 2.82 -3.09 -16.55
CA ASN A 134 1.40 -2.92 -16.20
C ASN A 134 0.73 -2.27 -17.43
N HIS A 135 0.46 -3.08 -18.44
CA HIS A 135 -0.20 -2.65 -19.68
C HIS A 135 -1.66 -2.29 -19.42
N PHE A 136 -2.26 -1.46 -20.25
CA PHE A 136 -3.67 -1.11 -20.12
C PHE A 136 -4.60 -2.32 -20.16
N ASP A 137 -4.30 -3.33 -20.98
CA ASP A 137 -5.09 -4.56 -21.01
C ASP A 137 -5.06 -5.30 -19.65
N ASP A 138 -3.90 -5.36 -18.99
CA ASP A 138 -3.72 -5.94 -17.66
C ASP A 138 -4.45 -5.11 -16.59
N ILE A 139 -4.37 -3.78 -16.67
CA ILE A 139 -5.09 -2.87 -15.78
C ILE A 139 -6.59 -3.06 -15.91
N VAL A 140 -7.13 -3.10 -17.13
CA VAL A 140 -8.55 -3.33 -17.40
C VAL A 140 -9.00 -4.72 -16.91
N PHE A 141 -8.18 -5.74 -17.15
CA PHE A 141 -8.45 -7.10 -16.66
C PHE A 141 -8.54 -7.13 -15.13
N LEU A 142 -7.57 -6.52 -14.44
CA LEU A 142 -7.53 -6.49 -12.98
C LEU A 142 -8.70 -5.67 -12.39
N LEU A 143 -9.04 -4.53 -13.00
CA LEU A 143 -10.19 -3.72 -12.59
C LEU A 143 -11.50 -4.49 -12.69
N ARG A 144 -11.73 -5.20 -13.80
CA ARG A 144 -12.92 -6.06 -13.96
C ARG A 144 -12.93 -7.17 -12.92
N THR A 145 -11.79 -7.81 -12.69
CA THR A 145 -11.65 -8.87 -11.68
C THR A 145 -11.98 -8.33 -10.28
N MET A 146 -11.49 -7.15 -9.91
CA MET A 146 -11.81 -6.51 -8.63
C MET A 146 -13.29 -6.12 -8.55
N GLN A 147 -13.84 -5.56 -9.61
CA GLN A 147 -15.25 -5.18 -9.68
C GLN A 147 -16.17 -6.38 -9.47
N GLU A 148 -15.92 -7.50 -10.17
CA GLU A 148 -16.67 -8.76 -10.03
C GLU A 148 -16.53 -9.36 -8.61
N ALA A 149 -15.37 -9.21 -7.98
CA ALA A 149 -15.11 -9.67 -6.63
C ALA A 149 -15.66 -8.73 -5.55
N GLY A 150 -16.10 -7.51 -5.88
CA GLY A 150 -16.53 -6.48 -4.94
C GLY A 150 -15.36 -5.87 -4.15
N VAL A 151 -14.16 -5.89 -4.72
CA VAL A 151 -12.91 -5.36 -4.13
C VAL A 151 -12.66 -3.94 -4.64
N LYS A 152 -12.38 -3.00 -3.74
CA LYS A 152 -12.03 -1.62 -4.13
C LYS A 152 -10.60 -1.55 -4.63
N PRO A 153 -10.34 -0.98 -5.85
CA PRO A 153 -8.97 -0.75 -6.31
C PRO A 153 -8.31 0.41 -5.57
N GLU A 154 -7.05 0.26 -5.17
CA GLU A 154 -6.13 1.32 -4.77
C GLU A 154 -5.17 1.59 -5.93
N CYS A 155 -5.28 2.77 -6.55
CA CYS A 155 -4.48 3.15 -7.71
C CYS A 155 -3.08 3.58 -7.31
N GLU A 156 -2.09 2.70 -7.47
CA GLU A 156 -0.67 2.97 -7.21
C GLU A 156 -0.04 3.68 -8.40
N CYS A 157 0.34 4.94 -8.21
CA CYS A 157 0.84 5.85 -9.25
C CYS A 157 2.27 6.28 -8.97
N PHE A 158 3.20 5.94 -9.85
CA PHE A 158 4.63 6.27 -9.76
C PHE A 158 5.00 7.57 -10.48
N ASP A 159 4.07 8.14 -11.25
CA ASP A 159 4.23 9.40 -11.97
C ASP A 159 2.86 10.02 -12.27
N VAL A 160 2.86 11.28 -12.71
CA VAL A 160 1.65 12.04 -13.07
C VAL A 160 0.83 11.34 -14.15
N GLY A 161 1.49 10.81 -15.20
CA GLY A 161 0.81 10.10 -16.28
C GLY A 161 0.02 8.86 -15.82
N HIS A 162 0.42 8.24 -14.70
CA HIS A 162 -0.35 7.15 -14.10
C HIS A 162 -1.66 7.62 -13.48
N ILE A 163 -1.70 8.84 -12.90
CA ILE A 163 -2.93 9.45 -12.38
C ILE A 163 -3.88 9.77 -13.53
N GLU A 164 -3.37 10.40 -14.60
CA GLU A 164 -4.18 10.77 -15.77
C GLU A 164 -4.75 9.57 -16.51
N SER A 165 -4.15 8.39 -16.35
CA SER A 165 -4.62 7.13 -16.94
C SER A 165 -6.02 6.68 -16.45
N VAL A 166 -6.58 7.29 -15.39
CA VAL A 166 -7.93 6.96 -14.91
C VAL A 166 -9.03 7.44 -15.87
N VAL A 167 -8.80 8.49 -16.64
CA VAL A 167 -9.82 9.07 -17.53
C VAL A 167 -10.39 8.04 -18.51
N PRO A 168 -9.57 7.35 -19.34
CA PRO A 168 -10.11 6.34 -20.24
C PRO A 168 -10.72 5.13 -19.51
N LEU A 169 -10.29 4.82 -18.29
CA LEU A 169 -10.84 3.72 -17.49
C LEU A 169 -12.23 4.03 -16.94
N LEU A 170 -12.49 5.29 -16.61
CA LEU A 170 -13.82 5.81 -16.27
C LEU A 170 -14.74 5.77 -17.50
N ASP A 171 -14.28 6.24 -18.67
CA ASP A 171 -15.04 6.23 -19.91
C ASP A 171 -15.41 4.80 -20.35
N LEU A 172 -14.53 3.84 -20.11
CA LEU A 172 -14.79 2.41 -20.36
C LEU A 172 -15.75 1.76 -19.33
N GLY A 173 -16.10 2.46 -18.26
CA GLY A 173 -16.96 1.94 -17.19
C GLY A 173 -16.34 0.81 -16.37
N VAL A 174 -15.01 0.63 -16.42
CA VAL A 174 -14.29 -0.38 -15.63
C VAL A 174 -13.79 0.15 -14.30
N MET A 175 -13.87 1.47 -14.10
CA MET A 175 -13.54 2.17 -12.86
C MET A 175 -14.69 3.08 -12.46
N SER A 176 -14.90 3.31 -11.17
CA SER A 176 -15.92 4.20 -10.63
C SER A 176 -15.36 5.11 -9.54
N GLU A 177 -15.92 6.31 -9.44
CA GLU A 177 -15.63 7.23 -8.34
C GLU A 177 -16.38 6.84 -7.04
N PRO A 178 -15.87 7.21 -5.87
CA PRO A 178 -14.61 7.93 -5.62
C PRO A 178 -13.39 7.00 -5.72
N ILE A 179 -12.33 7.51 -6.36
CA ILE A 179 -11.09 6.77 -6.58
C ILE A 179 -10.15 6.96 -5.39
N GLN A 180 -9.39 5.92 -5.05
CA GLN A 180 -8.31 5.96 -4.07
C GLN A 180 -6.96 5.92 -4.78
N PHE A 181 -6.10 6.91 -4.54
CA PHE A 181 -4.76 6.99 -5.10
C PHE A 181 -3.69 6.79 -4.03
N SER A 182 -2.64 6.05 -4.38
CA SER A 182 -1.39 5.99 -3.66
C SER A 182 -0.26 6.54 -4.53
N LEU A 183 0.27 7.71 -4.14
CA LEU A 183 1.29 8.45 -4.87
C LEU A 183 2.67 7.96 -4.44
N ILE A 184 3.32 7.15 -5.28
CA ILE A 184 4.56 6.45 -4.95
C ILE A 184 5.77 7.27 -5.37
N HIS A 185 6.69 7.51 -4.45
CA HIS A 185 7.87 8.32 -4.62
C HIS A 185 9.18 7.60 -4.26
N GLY A 186 10.25 7.94 -4.96
CA GLY A 186 11.60 7.48 -4.61
C GLY A 186 12.01 6.15 -5.24
N VAL A 187 11.17 5.56 -6.11
CA VAL A 187 11.55 4.42 -6.95
C VAL A 187 12.22 4.96 -8.21
N LEU A 188 13.41 4.46 -8.53
CA LEU A 188 14.14 4.89 -9.72
C LEU A 188 13.43 4.39 -10.99
N GLY A 189 13.01 5.33 -11.82
CA GLY A 189 12.16 5.13 -13.00
C GLY A 189 10.82 5.83 -12.89
N GLY A 190 10.35 6.11 -11.67
CA GLY A 190 9.23 6.98 -11.36
C GLY A 190 9.68 8.34 -10.82
N ILE A 191 8.74 9.09 -10.25
CA ILE A 191 9.00 10.44 -9.75
C ILE A 191 9.85 10.42 -8.45
N GLY A 192 10.77 11.38 -8.32
CA GLY A 192 11.64 11.50 -7.13
C GLY A 192 10.89 11.94 -5.86
N ALA A 193 11.37 11.48 -4.70
CA ALA A 193 10.79 11.80 -3.39
C ALA A 193 11.15 13.23 -2.95
N THR A 194 10.33 14.19 -3.32
CA THR A 194 10.41 15.59 -2.87
C THR A 194 9.02 16.13 -2.59
N ALA A 195 8.90 17.04 -1.61
CA ALA A 195 7.63 17.72 -1.30
C ALA A 195 7.04 18.45 -2.52
N ARG A 196 7.90 19.01 -3.41
CA ARG A 196 7.47 19.64 -4.67
C ARG A 196 6.78 18.64 -5.59
N ASN A 197 7.36 17.47 -5.77
CA ASN A 197 6.81 16.43 -6.63
C ASN A 197 5.50 15.90 -6.08
N LEU A 198 5.39 15.71 -4.76
CA LEU A 198 4.15 15.32 -4.12
C LEU A 198 3.05 16.37 -4.29
N ALA A 199 3.37 17.64 -4.08
CA ALA A 199 2.42 18.73 -4.30
C ALA A 199 1.96 18.79 -5.77
N HIS A 200 2.85 18.51 -6.72
CA HIS A 200 2.49 18.41 -8.13
C HIS A 200 1.57 17.21 -8.39
N MET A 201 1.94 16.00 -7.96
CA MET A 201 1.09 14.83 -8.16
C MET A 201 -0.28 14.99 -7.49
N SER A 202 -0.32 15.47 -6.25
CA SER A 202 -1.59 15.67 -5.53
C SER A 202 -2.50 16.71 -6.19
N SER A 203 -1.94 17.70 -6.90
CA SER A 203 -2.73 18.73 -7.60
C SER A 203 -3.46 18.23 -8.84
N VAL A 204 -3.06 17.09 -9.41
CA VAL A 204 -3.72 16.48 -10.58
C VAL A 204 -4.65 15.31 -10.21
N VAL A 205 -4.74 14.97 -8.92
CA VAL A 205 -5.71 13.98 -8.44
C VAL A 205 -7.12 14.53 -8.66
N PRO A 206 -8.04 13.77 -9.28
CA PRO A 206 -9.41 14.21 -9.53
C PRO A 206 -10.14 14.61 -8.25
N ALA A 207 -10.92 15.69 -8.33
CA ALA A 207 -11.71 16.16 -7.20
C ALA A 207 -12.67 15.07 -6.69
N GLY A 208 -12.84 14.96 -5.37
CA GLY A 208 -13.66 13.93 -4.75
C GLY A 208 -12.94 12.60 -4.52
N SER A 209 -11.74 12.41 -5.09
CA SER A 209 -10.90 11.24 -4.82
C SER A 209 -10.11 11.40 -3.52
N THR A 210 -9.73 10.28 -2.92
CA THR A 210 -8.79 10.24 -1.80
C THR A 210 -7.38 9.94 -2.31
N TRP A 211 -6.37 10.46 -1.63
CA TRP A 211 -4.99 10.16 -1.98
C TRP A 211 -4.11 10.04 -0.74
N GLY A 212 -3.03 9.28 -0.86
CA GLY A 212 -2.00 9.13 0.15
C GLY A 212 -0.62 9.03 -0.47
N VAL A 213 0.43 9.15 0.35
CA VAL A 213 1.81 9.02 -0.08
C VAL A 213 2.40 7.68 0.29
N ILE A 214 3.16 7.10 -0.64
CA ILE A 214 4.10 6.01 -0.41
C ILE A 214 5.48 6.52 -0.75
N ALA A 215 6.46 6.33 0.12
CA ALA A 215 7.84 6.71 -0.17
C ALA A 215 8.83 5.65 0.33
N VAL A 216 9.77 5.31 -0.54
CA VAL A 216 10.75 4.24 -0.29
C VAL A 216 11.96 4.82 0.45
N SER A 217 12.47 4.06 1.44
CA SER A 217 13.66 4.40 2.21
C SER A 217 13.47 5.60 3.16
N ARG A 218 14.55 6.26 3.54
CA ARG A 218 14.58 7.31 4.58
C ARG A 218 13.86 8.58 4.19
N GLU A 219 13.68 8.83 2.90
CA GLU A 219 12.89 9.93 2.35
C GLU A 219 11.42 9.85 2.77
N GLN A 220 10.96 8.69 3.21
CA GLN A 220 9.59 8.45 3.68
C GLN A 220 9.14 9.49 4.71
N TRP A 221 9.99 9.85 5.68
CA TRP A 221 9.60 10.75 6.76
C TRP A 221 9.29 12.18 6.31
N MET A 222 10.11 12.68 5.36
CA MET A 222 9.82 13.98 4.74
C MET A 222 8.53 13.93 3.93
N MET A 223 8.28 12.83 3.23
CA MET A 223 7.09 12.67 2.40
C MET A 223 5.82 12.48 3.25
N VAL A 224 5.91 11.77 4.38
CA VAL A 224 4.82 11.65 5.38
C VAL A 224 4.43 13.03 5.91
N ALA A 225 5.41 13.85 6.30
CA ALA A 225 5.15 15.20 6.79
C ALA A 225 4.53 16.10 5.71
N ALA A 226 5.02 16.02 4.47
CA ALA A 226 4.48 16.75 3.34
C ALA A 226 3.03 16.33 3.02
N SER A 227 2.74 15.01 3.01
CA SER A 227 1.39 14.49 2.77
C SER A 227 0.42 14.95 3.86
N ALA A 228 0.80 14.83 5.12
CA ALA A 228 -0.02 15.29 6.24
C ALA A 228 -0.35 16.79 6.15
N SER A 229 0.63 17.63 5.76
CA SER A 229 0.43 19.08 5.55
C SER A 229 -0.47 19.41 4.37
N LEU A 230 -0.45 18.59 3.31
CA LEU A 230 -1.25 18.79 2.09
C LEU A 230 -2.65 18.15 2.17
N GLY A 231 -3.00 17.51 3.29
CA GLY A 231 -4.30 16.87 3.49
C GLY A 231 -4.41 15.43 2.96
N GLY A 232 -3.29 14.83 2.56
CA GLY A 232 -3.24 13.43 2.11
C GLY A 232 -3.15 12.43 3.26
N ASN A 233 -3.31 11.15 2.92
CA ASN A 233 -3.07 10.00 3.78
C ASN A 233 -1.59 9.58 3.73
N VAL A 234 -1.19 8.64 4.57
CA VAL A 234 0.22 8.20 4.65
C VAL A 234 0.33 6.68 4.71
N ARG A 235 1.39 6.15 4.10
CA ARG A 235 1.78 4.76 4.23
C ARG A 235 3.21 4.67 4.78
N VAL A 236 3.37 3.78 5.76
CA VAL A 236 4.67 3.41 6.36
C VAL A 236 4.72 1.90 6.54
N GLY A 237 5.88 1.35 6.87
CA GLY A 237 6.02 -0.07 7.17
C GLY A 237 7.31 -0.67 6.63
N LEU A 238 7.58 -1.90 7.05
CA LEU A 238 8.81 -2.64 6.73
C LEU A 238 8.96 -3.02 5.25
N GLU A 239 7.90 -2.88 4.46
CA GLU A 239 7.98 -2.99 3.01
C GLU A 239 8.78 -1.85 2.40
N ASP A 240 8.54 -0.62 2.90
CA ASP A 240 9.01 0.61 2.27
C ASP A 240 10.28 1.17 2.94
N ASN A 241 10.43 1.00 4.25
CA ASN A 241 11.53 1.58 5.03
C ASN A 241 11.78 0.83 6.36
N PHE A 242 13.05 0.68 6.74
CA PHE A 242 13.47 0.03 8.00
C PHE A 242 13.92 1.00 9.08
N TYR A 243 13.92 2.30 8.83
CA TYR A 243 14.55 3.27 9.69
C TYR A 243 13.54 4.29 10.25
N LEU A 244 13.64 4.54 11.54
CA LEU A 244 12.92 5.62 12.22
C LEU A 244 13.41 7.01 11.76
N PRO A 245 12.69 8.10 12.07
CA PRO A 245 13.14 9.46 11.77
C PRO A 245 14.51 9.79 12.38
N SER A 246 14.89 9.15 13.50
CA SER A 246 16.22 9.25 14.13
C SER A 246 17.34 8.65 13.26
N GLY A 247 17.01 7.81 12.29
CA GLY A 247 17.96 7.03 11.49
C GLY A 247 18.29 5.66 12.09
N GLU A 248 17.75 5.31 13.24
CA GLU A 248 17.89 4.00 13.86
C GLU A 248 17.00 2.97 13.14
N MET A 249 17.46 1.71 13.09
CA MET A 249 16.65 0.61 12.55
C MET A 249 15.50 0.33 13.50
N THR A 250 14.29 0.21 12.95
CA THR A 250 13.10 -0.09 13.74
C THR A 250 13.09 -1.53 14.26
N GLY A 251 12.43 -1.73 15.39
CA GLY A 251 12.16 -3.07 15.96
C GLY A 251 10.83 -3.67 15.51
N SER A 252 9.92 -2.85 14.92
CA SER A 252 8.58 -3.31 14.53
C SER A 252 7.91 -2.37 13.53
N ASN A 253 6.85 -2.84 12.86
CA ASN A 253 5.93 -1.98 12.12
C ASN A 253 5.23 -0.96 13.03
N GLY A 254 4.92 -1.35 14.28
CA GLY A 254 4.30 -0.46 15.26
C GLY A 254 5.11 0.80 15.53
N ASP A 255 6.44 0.70 15.60
CA ASP A 255 7.32 1.87 15.81
C ASP A 255 7.25 2.85 14.63
N LEU A 256 7.20 2.33 13.40
CA LEU A 256 7.06 3.15 12.19
C LEU A 256 5.69 3.85 12.16
N VAL A 257 4.64 3.14 12.51
CA VAL A 257 3.28 3.70 12.58
C VAL A 257 3.18 4.76 13.68
N ALA A 258 3.74 4.51 14.86
CA ALA A 258 3.77 5.48 15.95
C ALA A 258 4.49 6.78 15.56
N ALA A 259 5.61 6.65 14.84
CA ALA A 259 6.32 7.83 14.31
C ALA A 259 5.48 8.61 13.28
N ALA A 260 4.77 7.91 12.38
CA ALA A 260 3.88 8.55 11.42
C ALA A 260 2.68 9.23 12.09
N ALA A 261 2.04 8.56 13.07
CA ALA A 261 0.94 9.11 13.84
C ALA A 261 1.33 10.44 14.53
N ARG A 262 2.50 10.45 15.17
CA ARG A 262 3.01 11.67 15.78
C ARG A 262 3.26 12.80 14.78
N ILE A 263 3.75 12.50 13.56
CA ILE A 263 3.92 13.52 12.52
C ILE A 263 2.56 14.07 12.10
N VAL A 264 1.57 13.21 11.89
CA VAL A 264 0.19 13.60 11.54
C VAL A 264 -0.41 14.52 12.62
N GLU A 265 -0.29 14.17 13.89
CA GLU A 265 -0.77 14.96 15.03
C GLU A 265 -0.06 16.33 15.14
N LEU A 266 1.25 16.38 14.89
CA LEU A 266 2.01 17.64 14.86
C LEU A 266 1.58 18.59 13.73
N GLN A 267 0.93 18.07 12.69
CA GLN A 267 0.31 18.88 11.62
C GLN A 267 -1.14 19.32 11.98
N GLY A 268 -1.59 19.02 13.21
CA GLY A 268 -2.94 19.39 13.69
C GLY A 268 -4.06 18.48 13.15
N ARG A 269 -3.74 17.30 12.62
CA ARG A 269 -4.71 16.32 12.13
C ARG A 269 -4.84 15.16 13.11
N SER A 270 -6.00 14.51 13.12
CA SER A 270 -6.22 13.27 13.87
C SER A 270 -5.83 12.03 13.04
N VAL A 271 -5.48 10.95 13.72
CA VAL A 271 -5.31 9.63 13.09
C VAL A 271 -6.67 8.96 12.98
N ALA A 272 -7.04 8.52 11.79
CA ALA A 272 -8.32 7.88 11.54
C ALA A 272 -8.36 6.47 12.15
N SER A 273 -9.41 6.16 12.90
CA SER A 273 -9.74 4.79 13.28
C SER A 273 -10.11 3.96 12.04
N PRO A 274 -10.14 2.61 12.11
CA PRO A 274 -10.58 1.79 10.97
C PRO A 274 -12.03 2.09 10.53
N ALA A 275 -12.92 2.49 11.43
CA ALA A 275 -14.27 2.89 11.07
C ALA A 275 -14.31 4.22 10.31
N GLU A 276 -13.57 5.23 10.77
CA GLU A 276 -13.42 6.50 10.05
C GLU A 276 -12.70 6.32 8.72
N ALA A 277 -11.67 5.47 8.66
CA ALA A 277 -10.97 5.15 7.42
C ALA A 277 -11.88 4.50 6.38
N ARG A 278 -12.79 3.58 6.80
CA ARG A 278 -13.80 3.03 5.88
C ARG A 278 -14.70 4.11 5.30
N ALA A 279 -15.16 5.01 6.13
CA ALA A 279 -15.99 6.13 5.67
C ALA A 279 -15.23 7.04 4.68
N LEU A 280 -13.99 7.41 5.01
CA LEU A 280 -13.12 8.23 4.15
C LEU A 280 -12.81 7.56 2.81
N LEU A 281 -12.59 6.24 2.83
CA LEU A 281 -12.27 5.45 1.64
C LEU A 281 -13.50 4.91 0.92
N SER A 282 -14.72 5.27 1.36
CA SER A 282 -16.00 4.80 0.79
C SER A 282 -16.09 3.28 0.74
N LEU A 283 -15.66 2.63 1.82
CA LEU A 283 -15.80 1.19 2.03
C LEU A 283 -17.07 0.89 2.84
N PRO A 284 -17.62 -0.33 2.74
CA PRO A 284 -18.70 -0.78 3.62
C PRO A 284 -18.32 -0.65 5.10
N ALA A 285 -19.24 -0.13 5.92
CA ALA A 285 -19.02 -0.01 7.37
C ALA A 285 -18.78 -1.38 8.04
N VAL A 286 -19.43 -2.41 7.51
CA VAL A 286 -19.23 -3.82 7.91
C VAL A 286 -18.70 -4.58 6.70
N PRO A 287 -17.44 -5.04 6.72
CA PRO A 287 -16.86 -5.79 5.62
C PRO A 287 -17.46 -7.20 5.52
N ASP A 288 -17.65 -7.69 4.30
CA ASP A 288 -17.92 -9.11 4.07
C ASP A 288 -16.59 -9.89 4.07
N ARG A 289 -16.42 -10.72 5.07
CA ARG A 289 -15.22 -11.56 5.27
C ARG A 289 -15.50 -13.06 5.09
N SER A 290 -16.69 -13.41 4.63
CA SER A 290 -17.10 -14.79 4.48
C SER A 290 -16.14 -15.61 3.61
N ALA A 291 -15.62 -15.01 2.53
CA ALA A 291 -14.68 -15.67 1.63
C ALA A 291 -13.31 -16.00 2.26
N VAL A 292 -12.84 -15.16 3.19
CA VAL A 292 -11.58 -15.41 3.92
C VAL A 292 -11.80 -16.42 5.04
N MET A 293 -12.95 -16.37 5.71
CA MET A 293 -13.24 -17.20 6.89
C MET A 293 -13.75 -18.60 6.53
N ALA A 294 -14.10 -18.85 5.26
CA ALA A 294 -14.45 -20.16 4.74
C ALA A 294 -13.18 -20.99 4.44
#